data_4119c6ad3260024784829aa320b8d0ea
#
_entry.id   4119c6ad3260024784829aa320b8d0ea
#
_cell.length_a   1.000
_cell.length_b   1.000
_cell.length_c   1.000
_cell.angle_alpha   90.00
_cell.angle_beta   90.00
_cell.angle_gamma   90.00
#
_symmetry.space_group_name_H-M   'P 1'
#
loop_
_entity.id
_entity.type
_entity.pdbx_description
1 polymer ?
#
loop_
_entity_poly.entity_id
_entity_poly.type
_entity_poly.pdbx_seq_one_letter_code
_entity_poly.pdbx_strand_id
1 'polypeptide(L)'
;MRSDRQHRGGPTRREFAGALAAALAAGRLRGEPAAVEEARAPAANPLAQYAHGHDPATRFTLVARGELAGGEFLQGRLVSQRWRGVEWTHELSLFRPEGAAAGPMLLWIDGGASGQLPAAGGGGPGDAVRRLAEVATAAGLPGAVVRQVPYQPMFDGLVEDGLIAHTFVEFVKTGDTTWPLLLPMAKAAVEAMTAAQTAAADHWELPVEGFVVTGASKRGWTTWLAAALDERVKGLVPAVIDMLSLDQHVGLQRRSFGGMSDKLVDYTSRGIEQLLGSPRGRELVKLVDPFSYRDRIVQPKILALGTNDPYWPLEACGLYYGRLEGPRWVSYVPNVGHGLPAEHVGGLVAAMGRHAAGVERLPEFEWSFESAGDGVVGRVSRPAEEVGRAAVWRAESGSRDFRTARWTASEPEPDGDGWRLPLERPATGFAAALLALEFARRPLPLVLTTGVAVVGPA
;
A
#
# COMPACT_ATOMS: atom_id res chain seq x y z
N MET A 1 25.51 -50.73 -53.65
CA MET A 1 24.58 -49.64 -53.42
C MET A 1 24.80 -49.09 -52.04
N ARG A 2 25.50 -47.96 -51.93
CA ARG A 2 25.82 -47.25 -50.67
C ARG A 2 24.76 -46.17 -50.47
N SER A 3 24.13 -46.09 -49.29
CA SER A 3 23.27 -45.01 -48.89
C SER A 3 24.00 -44.12 -47.87
N ASP A 4 24.31 -42.90 -48.30
CA ASP A 4 24.83 -41.84 -47.46
C ASP A 4 23.77 -41.38 -46.45
N ARG A 5 24.12 -41.40 -45.15
CA ARG A 5 23.40 -40.65 -44.10
C ARG A 5 24.21 -39.41 -43.75
N GLN A 6 23.72 -38.25 -44.20
CA GLN A 6 24.23 -36.96 -43.74
C GLN A 6 23.86 -36.73 -42.31
N HIS A 7 24.87 -36.60 -41.43
CA HIS A 7 24.75 -36.01 -40.08
C HIS A 7 24.62 -34.49 -40.21
N ARG A 8 23.48 -33.92 -39.84
CA ARG A 8 23.35 -32.49 -39.56
C ARG A 8 23.87 -32.25 -38.16
N GLY A 9 25.01 -31.54 -38.02
CA GLY A 9 25.57 -31.06 -36.78
C GLY A 9 24.70 -29.95 -36.17
N GLY A 10 24.39 -30.07 -34.90
CA GLY A 10 23.75 -28.99 -34.13
C GLY A 10 24.76 -27.86 -33.83
N PRO A 11 24.26 -26.66 -33.49
CA PRO A 11 25.10 -25.49 -33.29
C PRO A 11 26.05 -25.67 -32.12
N THR A 12 27.27 -25.18 -32.28
CA THR A 12 28.33 -25.29 -31.28
C THR A 12 28.14 -24.28 -30.11
N ARG A 13 28.70 -24.57 -28.95
CA ARG A 13 28.66 -23.70 -27.76
C ARG A 13 29.09 -22.25 -27.97
N ARG A 14 29.83 -21.94 -29.07
CA ARG A 14 30.23 -20.58 -29.43
C ARG A 14 29.11 -19.78 -30.12
N GLU A 15 28.19 -20.44 -30.83
CA GLU A 15 27.06 -19.77 -31.47
C GLU A 15 25.95 -19.42 -30.45
N PHE A 16 25.85 -20.16 -29.35
CA PHE A 16 24.95 -19.81 -28.23
C PHE A 16 25.43 -18.59 -27.40
N ALA A 17 26.75 -18.38 -27.30
CA ALA A 17 27.30 -17.22 -26.61
C ALA A 17 27.19 -15.92 -27.43
N GLY A 18 27.19 -16.01 -28.76
CA GLY A 18 27.01 -14.86 -29.66
C GLY A 18 25.58 -14.33 -29.72
N ALA A 19 24.57 -15.20 -29.57
CA ALA A 19 23.17 -14.79 -29.53
C ALA A 19 22.74 -14.14 -28.20
N LEU A 20 23.40 -14.49 -27.10
CA LEU A 20 23.14 -13.88 -25.78
C LEU A 20 23.75 -12.48 -25.64
N ALA A 21 24.88 -12.23 -26.33
CA ALA A 21 25.55 -10.91 -26.33
C ALA A 21 24.85 -9.86 -27.18
N ALA A 22 24.11 -10.27 -28.22
CA ALA A 22 23.37 -9.36 -29.12
C ALA A 22 22.02 -8.91 -28.52
N ALA A 23 21.45 -9.65 -27.55
CA ALA A 23 20.20 -9.29 -26.86
C ALA A 23 20.43 -8.30 -25.69
N LEU A 24 21.68 -8.11 -25.25
CA LEU A 24 22.04 -7.18 -24.18
C LEU A 24 22.39 -5.77 -24.66
N ALA A 25 22.45 -5.54 -25.98
CA ALA A 25 22.85 -4.26 -26.57
C ALA A 25 21.68 -3.37 -27.03
N ALA A 26 20.42 -3.81 -26.90
CA ALA A 26 19.23 -3.00 -27.15
C ALA A 26 18.51 -2.74 -25.82
N GLY A 27 18.99 -1.73 -25.09
CA GLY A 27 18.58 -1.39 -23.76
C GLY A 27 17.10 -1.02 -23.62
N ARG A 28 16.31 -1.98 -23.26
CA ARG A 28 15.13 -1.88 -22.39
C ARG A 28 15.14 -3.16 -21.58
N LEU A 29 15.45 -3.06 -20.29
CA LEU A 29 15.14 -4.12 -19.34
C LEU A 29 13.60 -4.29 -19.22
N ARG A 30 12.98 -4.70 -20.32
CA ARG A 30 11.78 -5.52 -20.31
C ARG A 30 12.28 -6.97 -20.34
N GLY A 31 12.77 -7.45 -19.22
CA GLY A 31 12.72 -8.87 -18.98
C GLY A 31 11.24 -9.21 -18.87
N GLU A 32 10.62 -9.65 -19.96
CA GLU A 32 9.36 -10.36 -19.85
C GLU A 32 9.66 -11.62 -19.03
N PRO A 33 9.14 -11.72 -17.78
CA PRO A 33 9.13 -13.01 -17.11
C PRO A 33 8.30 -13.92 -18.01
N ALA A 34 8.71 -15.19 -18.15
CA ALA A 34 7.86 -16.23 -18.75
C ALA A 34 6.44 -15.99 -18.23
N ALA A 35 5.45 -15.96 -19.11
CA ALA A 35 4.08 -15.59 -18.80
C ALA A 35 3.54 -16.44 -17.63
N VAL A 36 3.76 -15.97 -16.43
CA VAL A 36 3.03 -16.41 -15.26
C VAL A 36 1.63 -15.87 -15.47
N GLU A 37 0.63 -16.73 -15.56
CA GLU A 37 -0.76 -16.31 -15.66
C GLU A 37 -1.05 -15.39 -14.48
N GLU A 38 -1.12 -14.09 -14.74
CA GLU A 38 -1.28 -13.08 -13.71
C GLU A 38 -2.59 -13.31 -12.96
N ALA A 39 -2.53 -13.33 -11.63
CA ALA A 39 -3.71 -13.45 -10.82
C ALA A 39 -4.67 -12.27 -11.10
N ARG A 40 -5.90 -12.57 -11.51
CA ARG A 40 -7.00 -11.60 -11.69
C ARG A 40 -8.17 -12.00 -10.82
N ALA A 41 -8.91 -11.00 -10.36
CA ALA A 41 -10.13 -11.24 -9.60
C ALA A 41 -11.12 -12.07 -10.44
N PRO A 42 -11.84 -13.03 -9.82
CA PRO A 42 -12.81 -13.85 -10.52
C PRO A 42 -13.95 -13.00 -11.10
N ALA A 43 -14.56 -13.46 -12.21
CA ALA A 43 -15.68 -12.77 -12.86
C ALA A 43 -16.89 -12.56 -11.92
N ALA A 44 -17.23 -13.58 -11.10
CA ALA A 44 -18.09 -13.44 -9.94
C ALA A 44 -17.20 -13.03 -8.76
N ASN A 45 -17.12 -11.73 -8.46
CA ASN A 45 -16.21 -11.20 -7.44
C ASN A 45 -16.73 -11.48 -6.01
N PRO A 46 -16.25 -12.57 -5.33
CA PRO A 46 -16.72 -12.90 -3.98
C PRO A 46 -16.42 -11.80 -2.96
N LEU A 47 -15.34 -11.05 -3.14
CA LEU A 47 -15.00 -9.92 -2.28
C LEU A 47 -16.09 -8.82 -2.39
N ALA A 48 -16.51 -8.47 -3.61
CA ALA A 48 -17.57 -7.47 -3.80
C ALA A 48 -18.92 -7.98 -3.31
N GLN A 49 -19.26 -9.25 -3.59
CA GLN A 49 -20.49 -9.87 -3.09
C GLN A 49 -20.55 -9.85 -1.56
N TYR A 50 -19.43 -10.14 -0.91
CA TYR A 50 -19.33 -10.10 0.55
C TYR A 50 -19.45 -8.68 1.08
N ALA A 51 -18.67 -7.74 0.55
CA ALA A 51 -18.58 -6.37 1.06
C ALA A 51 -19.91 -5.60 0.91
N HIS A 52 -20.61 -5.77 -0.22
CA HIS A 52 -21.90 -5.12 -0.49
C HIS A 52 -23.12 -5.95 -0.08
N GLY A 53 -22.90 -7.17 0.42
CA GLY A 53 -23.99 -8.00 0.94
C GLY A 53 -24.65 -7.33 2.15
N HIS A 54 -25.98 -7.22 2.11
CA HIS A 54 -26.74 -6.68 3.23
C HIS A 54 -26.56 -7.55 4.49
N ASP A 55 -26.25 -6.91 5.62
CA ASP A 55 -26.19 -7.55 6.93
C ASP A 55 -27.18 -6.84 7.88
N PRO A 56 -28.20 -7.52 8.39
CA PRO A 56 -29.22 -6.91 9.25
C PRO A 56 -28.65 -6.41 10.59
N ALA A 57 -27.44 -6.80 10.96
CA ALA A 57 -26.76 -6.30 12.14
C ALA A 57 -26.18 -4.89 11.95
N THR A 58 -25.98 -4.45 10.69
CA THR A 58 -25.35 -3.16 10.37
C THR A 58 -26.15 -2.00 10.95
N ARG A 59 -25.49 -1.18 11.77
CA ARG A 59 -26.07 0.01 12.39
C ARG A 59 -24.99 0.95 12.90
N PHE A 60 -25.28 2.25 12.86
CA PHE A 60 -24.47 3.27 13.52
C PHE A 60 -25.26 3.89 14.67
N THR A 61 -24.61 4.12 15.80
CA THR A 61 -25.19 4.76 16.98
C THR A 61 -24.25 5.85 17.48
N LEU A 62 -24.70 7.10 17.42
CA LEU A 62 -23.96 8.23 17.97
C LEU A 62 -23.86 8.10 19.50
N VAL A 63 -22.66 8.30 20.04
CA VAL A 63 -22.36 8.19 21.49
C VAL A 63 -22.01 9.55 22.08
N ALA A 64 -21.25 10.37 21.34
CA ALA A 64 -20.85 11.69 21.78
C ALA A 64 -20.71 12.65 20.59
N ARG A 65 -20.86 13.94 20.86
CA ARG A 65 -20.54 15.03 19.94
C ARG A 65 -20.04 16.22 20.74
N GLY A 66 -19.25 17.09 20.12
CA GLY A 66 -18.76 18.29 20.77
C GLY A 66 -17.77 19.05 19.91
N GLU A 67 -17.10 19.99 20.50
CA GLU A 67 -16.07 20.81 19.86
C GLU A 67 -14.68 20.26 20.17
N LEU A 68 -13.80 20.36 19.19
CA LEU A 68 -12.38 20.11 19.29
C LEU A 68 -11.68 21.23 18.53
N ALA A 69 -10.53 21.70 19.01
CA ALA A 69 -9.81 22.85 18.48
C ALA A 69 -9.91 22.98 16.95
N GLY A 70 -10.61 24.04 16.47
CA GLY A 70 -10.81 24.34 15.06
C GLY A 70 -11.93 23.57 14.36
N GLY A 71 -12.86 22.95 15.09
CA GLY A 71 -13.99 22.25 14.47
C GLY A 71 -14.84 21.44 15.45
N GLU A 72 -15.68 20.57 14.89
CA GLU A 72 -16.62 19.74 15.61
C GLU A 72 -16.32 18.25 15.41
N PHE A 73 -16.58 17.42 16.43
CA PHE A 73 -16.46 15.97 16.30
C PHE A 73 -17.78 15.26 16.60
N LEU A 74 -17.94 14.10 15.94
CA LEU A 74 -18.94 13.08 16.26
C LEU A 74 -18.19 11.80 16.62
N GLN A 75 -18.67 11.07 17.62
CA GLN A 75 -18.13 9.76 17.99
C GLN A 75 -19.26 8.77 18.18
N GLY A 76 -19.15 7.61 17.58
CA GLY A 76 -20.19 6.59 17.66
C GLY A 76 -19.65 5.18 17.59
N ARG A 77 -20.60 4.25 17.66
CA ARG A 77 -20.38 2.80 17.48
C ARG A 77 -21.00 2.37 16.18
N LEU A 78 -20.18 1.77 15.31
CA LEU A 78 -20.60 1.13 14.07
C LEU A 78 -20.55 -0.39 14.26
N VAL A 79 -21.69 -1.07 14.15
CA VAL A 79 -21.69 -2.50 13.85
C VAL A 79 -21.68 -2.63 12.34
N SER A 80 -20.58 -3.16 11.79
CA SER A 80 -20.43 -3.27 10.34
C SER A 80 -21.02 -4.57 9.78
N GLN A 81 -21.06 -5.62 10.59
CA GLN A 81 -21.50 -6.95 10.16
C GLN A 81 -21.53 -7.95 11.31
N ARG A 82 -22.11 -9.12 11.05
CA ARG A 82 -21.90 -10.32 11.85
C ARG A 82 -21.05 -11.31 11.05
N TRP A 83 -19.83 -11.61 11.54
CA TRP A 83 -18.92 -12.55 10.91
C TRP A 83 -18.54 -13.67 11.87
N ARG A 84 -18.66 -14.93 11.42
CA ARG A 84 -18.39 -16.14 12.24
C ARG A 84 -19.11 -16.10 13.61
N GLY A 85 -20.37 -15.66 13.61
CA GLY A 85 -21.20 -15.57 14.81
C GLY A 85 -20.96 -14.36 15.72
N VAL A 86 -19.95 -13.52 15.42
CA VAL A 86 -19.56 -12.34 16.21
C VAL A 86 -19.97 -11.06 15.48
N GLU A 87 -20.62 -10.13 16.20
CA GLU A 87 -20.84 -8.76 15.70
C GLU A 87 -19.55 -7.95 15.77
N TRP A 88 -19.13 -7.44 14.61
CA TRP A 88 -17.98 -6.56 14.51
C TRP A 88 -18.41 -5.13 14.83
N THR A 89 -18.00 -4.67 15.99
CA THR A 89 -18.30 -3.33 16.49
C THR A 89 -17.04 -2.47 16.48
N HIS A 90 -17.16 -1.32 15.86
CA HIS A 90 -16.07 -0.37 15.65
C HIS A 90 -16.38 0.95 16.36
N GLU A 91 -15.34 1.63 16.83
CA GLU A 91 -15.43 3.06 17.05
C GLU A 91 -15.36 3.74 15.68
N LEU A 92 -16.37 4.56 15.36
CA LEU A 92 -16.35 5.45 14.21
C LEU A 92 -16.44 6.88 14.73
N SER A 93 -15.37 7.63 14.52
CA SER A 93 -15.28 9.03 14.93
C SER A 93 -15.06 9.91 13.73
N LEU A 94 -15.76 11.04 13.67
CA LEU A 94 -15.69 12.01 12.59
C LEU A 94 -15.21 13.35 13.16
N PHE A 95 -14.55 14.13 12.32
CA PHE A 95 -14.18 15.51 12.60
C PHE A 95 -14.47 16.38 11.38
N ARG A 96 -15.11 17.53 11.62
CA ARG A 96 -15.34 18.57 10.63
C ARG A 96 -14.56 19.83 11.03
N PRO A 97 -13.51 20.22 10.29
CA PRO A 97 -12.86 21.49 10.55
C PRO A 97 -13.82 22.66 10.27
N GLU A 98 -13.60 23.79 10.96
CA GLU A 98 -14.36 25.01 10.71
C GLU A 98 -14.20 25.45 9.25
N GLY A 99 -15.31 25.80 8.61
CA GLY A 99 -15.34 26.23 7.21
C GLY A 99 -15.21 25.10 6.18
N ALA A 100 -15.21 23.83 6.58
CA ALA A 100 -15.21 22.71 5.62
C ALA A 100 -16.43 22.75 4.71
N ALA A 101 -16.19 22.68 3.39
CA ALA A 101 -17.24 22.65 2.37
C ALA A 101 -17.59 21.19 1.98
N ALA A 102 -18.67 21.04 1.20
CA ALA A 102 -19.00 19.77 0.54
C ALA A 102 -17.83 19.27 -0.31
N GLY A 103 -17.59 17.95 -0.31
CA GLY A 103 -16.48 17.35 -1.03
C GLY A 103 -16.13 15.97 -0.48
N PRO A 104 -14.92 15.48 -0.77
CA PRO A 104 -14.46 14.20 -0.22
C PRO A 104 -14.15 14.30 1.28
N MET A 105 -14.34 13.17 1.98
CA MET A 105 -13.95 12.98 3.37
C MET A 105 -12.69 12.11 3.46
N LEU A 106 -11.77 12.43 4.37
CA LEU A 106 -10.63 11.57 4.68
C LEU A 106 -11.12 10.39 5.53
N LEU A 107 -10.83 9.14 5.16
CA LEU A 107 -11.15 7.96 5.97
C LEU A 107 -9.86 7.25 6.39
N TRP A 108 -9.60 7.23 7.69
CA TRP A 108 -8.51 6.49 8.28
C TRP A 108 -9.00 5.15 8.82
N ILE A 109 -8.45 4.05 8.31
CA ILE A 109 -8.71 2.69 8.82
C ILE A 109 -7.64 2.38 9.86
N ASP A 110 -8.05 2.13 11.11
CA ASP A 110 -7.13 1.93 12.22
C ASP A 110 -7.41 0.62 12.98
N GLY A 111 -6.41 0.19 13.73
CA GLY A 111 -6.46 -1.00 14.57
C GLY A 111 -7.17 -0.77 15.91
N GLY A 112 -6.95 -1.71 16.82
CA GLY A 112 -7.46 -1.69 18.16
C GLY A 112 -8.08 -3.02 18.58
N ALA A 113 -8.24 -3.21 19.89
CA ALA A 113 -8.92 -4.37 20.44
C ALA A 113 -10.40 -4.08 20.70
N SER A 114 -11.25 -5.10 20.64
CA SER A 114 -12.70 -5.01 20.85
C SER A 114 -13.09 -4.44 22.21
N GLY A 115 -12.25 -4.65 23.25
CA GLY A 115 -12.45 -4.07 24.58
C GLY A 115 -12.16 -2.56 24.70
N GLN A 116 -11.71 -1.90 23.65
CA GLN A 116 -11.34 -0.47 23.65
C GLN A 116 -12.43 0.44 23.05
N LEU A 117 -13.66 -0.05 22.95
CA LEU A 117 -14.78 0.77 22.45
C LEU A 117 -15.12 1.88 23.45
N PRO A 118 -15.48 3.09 22.96
CA PRO A 118 -15.86 4.20 23.83
C PRO A 118 -17.08 3.85 24.67
N ALA A 119 -17.04 4.21 25.96
CA ALA A 119 -18.19 4.05 26.85
C ALA A 119 -19.33 5.01 26.44
N ALA A 120 -20.57 4.57 26.61
CA ALA A 120 -21.72 5.47 26.39
C ALA A 120 -21.66 6.63 27.39
N GLY A 121 -21.63 7.87 26.89
CA GLY A 121 -21.66 9.09 27.71
C GLY A 121 -20.33 9.48 28.38
N GLY A 122 -19.19 8.87 28.03
CA GLY A 122 -17.93 9.12 28.70
C GLY A 122 -16.76 9.47 27.79
N GLY A 123 -16.13 10.60 28.10
CA GLY A 123 -14.81 11.00 27.60
C GLY A 123 -14.84 11.89 26.36
N GLY A 124 -13.95 12.87 26.33
CA GLY A 124 -13.68 13.67 25.13
C GLY A 124 -13.01 12.82 24.03
N PRO A 125 -12.77 13.42 22.85
CA PRO A 125 -12.19 12.72 21.70
C PRO A 125 -10.83 12.13 22.05
N GLY A 126 -10.65 10.82 21.73
CA GLY A 126 -9.40 10.11 21.93
C GLY A 126 -8.29 10.61 20.99
N ASP A 127 -7.05 10.14 21.19
CA ASP A 127 -5.88 10.58 20.41
C ASP A 127 -6.03 10.34 18.89
N ALA A 128 -6.77 9.31 18.50
CA ALA A 128 -7.03 9.06 17.07
C ALA A 128 -7.81 10.18 16.42
N VAL A 129 -8.83 10.73 17.12
CA VAL A 129 -9.61 11.87 16.62
C VAL A 129 -8.79 13.16 16.61
N ARG A 130 -7.91 13.36 17.60
CA ARG A 130 -7.02 14.53 17.64
C ARG A 130 -6.06 14.55 16.44
N ARG A 131 -5.41 13.41 16.16
CA ARG A 131 -4.55 13.28 14.98
C ARG A 131 -5.34 13.44 13.65
N LEU A 132 -6.55 12.88 13.61
CA LEU A 132 -7.43 13.08 12.47
C LEU A 132 -7.74 14.57 12.27
N ALA A 133 -8.02 15.32 13.35
CA ALA A 133 -8.35 16.72 13.31
C ALA A 133 -7.20 17.56 12.74
N GLU A 134 -5.94 17.25 13.08
CA GLU A 134 -4.76 17.93 12.52
C GLU A 134 -4.68 17.74 11.00
N VAL A 135 -4.86 16.49 10.51
CA VAL A 135 -4.80 16.19 9.07
C VAL A 135 -6.01 16.77 8.33
N ALA A 136 -7.20 16.66 8.89
CA ALA A 136 -8.44 17.19 8.33
C ALA A 136 -8.39 18.71 8.21
N THR A 137 -7.89 19.40 9.25
CA THR A 137 -7.69 20.85 9.24
C THR A 137 -6.64 21.25 8.19
N ALA A 138 -5.53 20.52 8.09
CA ALA A 138 -4.50 20.77 7.07
C ALA A 138 -5.03 20.58 5.64
N ALA A 139 -5.97 19.64 5.44
CA ALA A 139 -6.61 19.42 4.16
C ALA A 139 -7.76 20.40 3.88
N GLY A 140 -8.35 21.03 4.89
CA GLY A 140 -9.60 21.77 4.80
C GLY A 140 -10.82 20.91 4.51
N LEU A 141 -10.76 19.62 4.89
CA LEU A 141 -11.76 18.60 4.56
C LEU A 141 -12.25 17.87 5.81
N PRO A 142 -13.49 17.37 5.84
CA PRO A 142 -13.93 16.50 6.91
C PRO A 142 -13.13 15.19 6.91
N GLY A 143 -13.00 14.58 8.09
CA GLY A 143 -12.34 13.31 8.24
C GLY A 143 -13.10 12.34 9.13
N ALA A 144 -12.86 11.06 8.96
CA ALA A 144 -13.36 9.98 9.78
C ALA A 144 -12.23 8.99 10.12
N VAL A 145 -12.30 8.38 11.29
CA VAL A 145 -11.46 7.25 11.66
C VAL A 145 -12.34 6.08 12.13
N VAL A 146 -12.17 4.92 11.49
CA VAL A 146 -12.79 3.67 11.91
C VAL A 146 -11.72 2.81 12.58
N ARG A 147 -11.97 2.39 13.83
CA ARG A 147 -11.05 1.59 14.63
C ARG A 147 -11.52 0.15 14.80
N GLN A 148 -10.71 -0.70 15.41
CA GLN A 148 -10.93 -2.14 15.58
C GLN A 148 -11.06 -2.88 14.23
N VAL A 149 -10.24 -2.53 13.24
CA VAL A 149 -10.15 -3.25 11.97
C VAL A 149 -8.80 -3.99 11.90
N PRO A 150 -8.80 -5.35 12.01
CA PRO A 150 -9.94 -6.24 12.24
C PRO A 150 -10.51 -6.13 13.68
N TYR A 151 -11.73 -6.63 13.85
CA TYR A 151 -12.30 -6.87 15.17
C TYR A 151 -11.56 -8.04 15.83
N GLN A 152 -10.93 -7.79 16.97
CA GLN A 152 -10.02 -8.74 17.61
C GLN A 152 -9.96 -8.54 19.13
N PRO A 153 -9.56 -9.59 19.93
CA PRO A 153 -9.14 -10.94 19.50
C PRO A 153 -10.29 -11.83 19.07
N MET A 154 -9.99 -12.86 18.25
CA MET A 154 -10.93 -13.91 17.83
C MET A 154 -10.25 -15.29 17.88
N PHE A 155 -11.01 -16.39 17.77
CA PHE A 155 -10.50 -17.76 17.65
C PHE A 155 -9.41 -18.09 18.70
N ASP A 156 -9.79 -18.15 19.98
CA ASP A 156 -8.89 -18.44 21.11
C ASP A 156 -7.76 -17.40 21.29
N GLY A 157 -8.09 -16.13 21.06
CA GLY A 157 -7.18 -15.02 21.36
C GLY A 157 -6.28 -14.59 20.22
N LEU A 158 -6.50 -15.07 18.97
CA LEU A 158 -5.73 -14.63 17.81
C LEU A 158 -5.96 -13.15 17.50
N VAL A 159 -4.87 -12.48 17.15
CA VAL A 159 -4.85 -11.06 16.79
C VAL A 159 -4.00 -10.84 15.53
N GLU A 160 -4.21 -9.71 14.88
CA GLU A 160 -3.34 -9.16 13.84
C GLU A 160 -2.98 -10.18 12.74
N ASP A 161 -1.71 -10.38 12.42
CA ASP A 161 -1.24 -11.28 11.38
C ASP A 161 -1.55 -12.76 11.67
N GLY A 162 -1.53 -13.13 12.96
CA GLY A 162 -1.91 -14.47 13.40
C GLY A 162 -3.36 -14.80 13.08
N LEU A 163 -4.26 -13.80 13.20
CA LEU A 163 -5.67 -13.93 12.85
C LEU A 163 -5.86 -14.03 11.33
N ILE A 164 -5.18 -13.20 10.53
CA ILE A 164 -5.21 -13.28 9.06
C ILE A 164 -4.72 -14.65 8.59
N ALA A 165 -3.55 -15.08 9.06
CA ALA A 165 -2.93 -16.33 8.65
C ALA A 165 -3.81 -17.56 9.02
N HIS A 166 -4.47 -17.54 10.18
CA HIS A 166 -5.45 -18.57 10.56
C HIS A 166 -6.58 -18.64 9.53
N THR A 167 -7.16 -17.52 9.15
CA THR A 167 -8.29 -17.48 8.21
C THR A 167 -7.89 -17.92 6.80
N PHE A 168 -6.66 -17.71 6.39
CA PHE A 168 -6.12 -18.21 5.13
C PHE A 168 -6.02 -19.75 5.13
N VAL A 169 -5.54 -20.32 6.24
CA VAL A 169 -5.51 -21.78 6.41
C VAL A 169 -6.92 -22.36 6.35
N GLU A 170 -7.88 -21.76 7.03
CA GLU A 170 -9.26 -22.23 7.04
C GLU A 170 -9.91 -22.12 5.64
N PHE A 171 -9.63 -21.08 4.88
CA PHE A 171 -10.05 -20.99 3.48
C PHE A 171 -9.47 -22.14 2.66
N VAL A 172 -8.17 -22.39 2.76
CA VAL A 172 -7.53 -23.46 1.97
C VAL A 172 -8.09 -24.83 2.33
N LYS A 173 -8.41 -25.09 3.59
CA LYS A 173 -9.03 -26.34 4.06
C LYS A 173 -10.47 -26.50 3.54
N THR A 174 -11.28 -25.47 3.65
CA THR A 174 -12.74 -25.56 3.43
C THR A 174 -13.19 -25.16 2.03
N GLY A 175 -12.46 -24.24 1.39
CA GLY A 175 -12.89 -23.57 0.16
C GLY A 175 -14.00 -22.53 0.35
N ASP A 176 -14.38 -22.22 1.59
CA ASP A 176 -15.38 -21.22 1.88
C ASP A 176 -14.76 -19.81 1.71
N THR A 177 -15.19 -19.11 0.65
CA THR A 177 -14.68 -17.80 0.25
C THR A 177 -14.96 -16.69 1.27
N THR A 178 -15.76 -16.95 2.29
CA THR A 178 -16.05 -15.99 3.37
C THR A 178 -15.06 -16.09 4.55
N TRP A 179 -14.09 -17.02 4.49
CA TRP A 179 -13.08 -17.15 5.53
C TRP A 179 -12.03 -16.03 5.56
N PRO A 180 -11.43 -15.62 4.41
CA PRO A 180 -10.32 -14.67 4.48
C PRO A 180 -10.69 -13.38 5.20
N LEU A 181 -9.94 -13.04 6.25
CA LEU A 181 -10.22 -11.92 7.16
C LEU A 181 -10.26 -10.56 6.43
N LEU A 182 -9.59 -10.46 5.30
CA LEU A 182 -9.56 -9.24 4.49
C LEU A 182 -10.96 -8.87 3.95
N LEU A 183 -11.86 -9.85 3.78
CA LEU A 183 -13.22 -9.60 3.32
C LEU A 183 -14.04 -8.82 4.37
N PRO A 184 -14.15 -9.29 5.63
CA PRO A 184 -14.83 -8.51 6.66
C PRO A 184 -14.11 -7.21 7.01
N MET A 185 -12.78 -7.12 6.88
CA MET A 185 -12.05 -5.86 7.03
C MET A 185 -12.43 -4.84 5.94
N ALA A 186 -12.50 -5.26 4.68
CA ALA A 186 -12.93 -4.40 3.58
C ALA A 186 -14.39 -3.96 3.73
N LYS A 187 -15.28 -4.88 4.13
CA LYS A 187 -16.69 -4.54 4.44
C LYS A 187 -16.78 -3.51 5.56
N ALA A 188 -15.99 -3.62 6.63
CA ALA A 188 -15.97 -2.63 7.70
C ALA A 188 -15.62 -1.23 7.20
N ALA A 189 -14.70 -1.10 6.23
CA ALA A 189 -14.36 0.18 5.61
C ALA A 189 -15.52 0.72 4.74
N VAL A 190 -16.20 -0.13 3.95
CA VAL A 190 -17.37 0.24 3.13
C VAL A 190 -18.52 0.73 4.01
N GLU A 191 -18.83 0.00 5.09
CA GLU A 191 -19.90 0.39 6.03
C GLU A 191 -19.51 1.66 6.82
N ALA A 192 -18.22 1.86 7.13
CA ALA A 192 -17.75 3.10 7.75
C ALA A 192 -17.95 4.31 6.83
N MET A 193 -17.71 4.16 5.51
CA MET A 193 -18.01 5.22 4.54
C MET A 193 -19.50 5.56 4.52
N THR A 194 -20.39 4.56 4.50
CA THR A 194 -21.83 4.75 4.53
C THR A 194 -22.30 5.45 5.80
N ALA A 195 -21.83 4.97 6.96
CA ALA A 195 -22.18 5.56 8.25
C ALA A 195 -21.66 7.00 8.40
N ALA A 196 -20.43 7.27 7.89
CA ALA A 196 -19.86 8.61 7.93
C ALA A 196 -20.61 9.60 7.02
N GLN A 197 -21.05 9.20 5.82
CA GLN A 197 -21.90 10.02 4.96
C GLN A 197 -23.22 10.36 5.63
N THR A 198 -23.89 9.36 6.19
CA THR A 198 -25.16 9.55 6.90
C THR A 198 -24.97 10.48 8.10
N ALA A 199 -23.97 10.23 8.94
CA ALA A 199 -23.72 11.04 10.13
C ALA A 199 -23.38 12.50 9.77
N ALA A 200 -22.58 12.73 8.72
CA ALA A 200 -22.24 14.08 8.26
C ALA A 200 -23.48 14.82 7.72
N ALA A 201 -24.35 14.15 6.98
CA ALA A 201 -25.59 14.73 6.49
C ALA A 201 -26.56 15.06 7.64
N ASP A 202 -26.78 14.13 8.57
CA ASP A 202 -27.76 14.27 9.66
C ASP A 202 -27.34 15.30 10.73
N HIS A 203 -26.03 15.43 11.00
CA HIS A 203 -25.56 16.26 12.11
C HIS A 203 -24.87 17.55 11.69
N TRP A 204 -24.36 17.63 10.47
CA TRP A 204 -23.62 18.78 9.96
C TRP A 204 -24.27 19.38 8.70
N GLU A 205 -25.31 18.78 8.17
CA GLU A 205 -25.90 19.15 6.88
C GLU A 205 -24.84 19.23 5.75
N LEU A 206 -23.79 18.36 5.87
CA LEU A 206 -22.62 18.38 5.00
C LEU A 206 -22.66 17.17 4.05
N PRO A 207 -22.88 17.39 2.73
CA PRO A 207 -22.76 16.32 1.74
C PRO A 207 -21.31 15.83 1.61
N VAL A 208 -21.10 14.50 1.67
CA VAL A 208 -19.82 13.86 1.44
C VAL A 208 -19.86 13.16 0.08
N GLU A 209 -19.11 13.65 -0.89
CA GLU A 209 -19.15 13.21 -2.30
C GLU A 209 -18.24 12.00 -2.59
N GLY A 210 -17.41 11.62 -1.64
CA GLY A 210 -16.49 10.49 -1.75
C GLY A 210 -15.47 10.46 -0.63
N PHE A 211 -14.46 9.60 -0.78
CA PHE A 211 -13.48 9.38 0.28
C PHE A 211 -12.05 9.31 -0.25
N VAL A 212 -11.11 9.85 0.55
CA VAL A 212 -9.70 9.50 0.45
C VAL A 212 -9.39 8.54 1.57
N VAL A 213 -9.00 7.31 1.22
CA VAL A 213 -8.85 6.23 2.20
C VAL A 213 -7.38 5.97 2.51
N THR A 214 -7.07 5.78 3.78
CA THR A 214 -5.73 5.44 4.26
C THR A 214 -5.77 4.41 5.39
N GLY A 215 -4.66 3.76 5.61
CA GLY A 215 -4.42 2.83 6.71
C GLY A 215 -3.02 2.24 6.61
N ALA A 216 -2.48 1.74 7.71
CA ALA A 216 -1.13 1.19 7.76
C ALA A 216 -1.12 -0.33 7.84
N SER A 217 -0.13 -0.97 7.21
CA SER A 217 0.09 -2.42 7.24
C SER A 217 -1.16 -3.17 6.74
N LYS A 218 -1.74 -4.09 7.48
CA LYS A 218 -2.98 -4.79 7.11
C LYS A 218 -4.18 -3.85 6.89
N ARG A 219 -4.19 -2.66 7.48
CA ARG A 219 -5.19 -1.61 7.19
C ARG A 219 -4.89 -0.89 5.87
N GLY A 220 -3.62 -0.80 5.48
CA GLY A 220 -3.21 -0.42 4.13
C GLY A 220 -3.63 -1.47 3.08
N TRP A 221 -3.58 -2.75 3.44
CA TRP A 221 -4.15 -3.82 2.62
C TRP A 221 -5.68 -3.63 2.46
N THR A 222 -6.37 -3.33 3.56
CA THR A 222 -7.81 -2.98 3.52
C THR A 222 -8.07 -1.74 2.67
N THR A 223 -7.21 -0.73 2.73
CA THR A 223 -7.29 0.49 1.90
C THR A 223 -7.29 0.17 0.41
N TRP A 224 -6.38 -0.70 -0.05
CA TRP A 224 -6.35 -1.17 -1.42
C TRP A 224 -7.64 -1.90 -1.83
N LEU A 225 -8.12 -2.81 -0.98
CA LEU A 225 -9.32 -3.58 -1.26
C LEU A 225 -10.58 -2.70 -1.25
N ALA A 226 -10.68 -1.73 -0.35
CA ALA A 226 -11.77 -0.76 -0.34
C ALA A 226 -11.82 0.04 -1.66
N ALA A 227 -10.67 0.47 -2.19
CA ALA A 227 -10.60 1.16 -3.48
C ALA A 227 -11.01 0.28 -4.68
N ALA A 228 -10.79 -1.04 -4.59
CA ALA A 228 -11.23 -2.00 -5.61
C ALA A 228 -12.73 -2.25 -5.60
N LEU A 229 -13.41 -1.95 -4.48
CA LEU A 229 -14.79 -2.30 -4.20
C LEU A 229 -15.76 -1.14 -4.37
N ASP A 230 -15.35 0.07 -3.98
CA ASP A 230 -16.27 1.17 -3.75
C ASP A 230 -15.87 2.41 -4.58
N GLU A 231 -16.74 2.81 -5.50
CA GLU A 231 -16.54 3.95 -6.40
C GLU A 231 -16.52 5.31 -5.66
N ARG A 232 -16.96 5.33 -4.41
CA ARG A 232 -16.84 6.51 -3.54
C ARG A 232 -15.39 6.80 -3.15
N VAL A 233 -14.47 5.84 -3.28
CA VAL A 233 -13.03 6.09 -3.09
C VAL A 233 -12.51 6.94 -4.24
N LYS A 234 -12.05 8.16 -3.95
CA LYS A 234 -11.51 9.13 -4.90
C LYS A 234 -10.00 9.25 -4.89
N GLY A 235 -9.36 8.66 -3.89
CA GLY A 235 -7.91 8.57 -3.74
C GLY A 235 -7.52 7.66 -2.60
N LEU A 236 -6.30 7.14 -2.62
CA LEU A 236 -5.83 6.25 -1.55
C LEU A 236 -4.36 6.49 -1.20
N VAL A 237 -4.06 6.32 0.10
CA VAL A 237 -2.70 6.41 0.65
C VAL A 237 -2.44 5.17 1.52
N PRO A 238 -2.17 3.99 0.91
CA PRO A 238 -1.79 2.80 1.66
C PRO A 238 -0.39 2.97 2.24
N ALA A 239 -0.24 2.75 3.56
CA ALA A 239 1.03 2.91 4.25
C ALA A 239 1.61 1.56 4.68
N VAL A 240 2.92 1.39 4.51
CA VAL A 240 3.74 0.24 4.91
C VAL A 240 3.14 -1.12 4.54
N ILE A 241 2.59 -1.22 3.33
CA ILE A 241 2.04 -2.44 2.77
C ILE A 241 2.56 -2.65 1.34
N ASP A 242 3.76 -3.17 1.24
CA ASP A 242 4.50 -3.34 -0.02
C ASP A 242 4.48 -4.82 -0.47
N MET A 243 3.25 -5.37 -0.62
CA MET A 243 3.03 -6.81 -0.80
C MET A 243 2.25 -7.20 -2.06
N LEU A 244 1.87 -6.26 -2.91
CA LEU A 244 1.09 -6.54 -4.11
C LEU A 244 1.87 -7.44 -5.07
N SER A 245 1.16 -8.33 -5.79
CA SER A 245 1.75 -9.42 -6.57
C SER A 245 2.40 -10.50 -5.67
N LEU A 246 1.59 -11.00 -4.72
CA LEU A 246 1.98 -11.97 -3.68
C LEU A 246 2.75 -13.19 -4.20
N ASP A 247 2.40 -13.68 -5.38
CA ASP A 247 3.04 -14.80 -6.04
C ASP A 247 4.55 -14.58 -6.30
N GLN A 248 4.97 -13.33 -6.51
CA GLN A 248 6.36 -12.96 -6.76
C GLN A 248 7.15 -12.68 -5.48
N HIS A 249 6.45 -12.39 -4.37
CA HIS A 249 7.10 -11.99 -3.12
C HIS A 249 7.94 -13.08 -2.49
N VAL A 250 7.52 -14.35 -2.53
CA VAL A 250 8.30 -15.48 -1.98
C VAL A 250 9.69 -15.53 -2.62
N GLY A 251 9.75 -15.39 -3.94
CA GLY A 251 11.02 -15.35 -4.67
C GLY A 251 11.88 -14.14 -4.30
N LEU A 252 11.26 -12.97 -4.15
CA LEU A 252 11.98 -11.75 -3.76
C LEU A 252 12.48 -11.83 -2.32
N GLN A 253 11.67 -12.28 -1.36
CA GLN A 253 12.07 -12.49 0.04
C GLN A 253 13.32 -13.39 0.13
N ARG A 254 13.30 -14.53 -0.55
CA ARG A 254 14.45 -15.46 -0.56
C ARG A 254 15.72 -14.85 -1.16
N ARG A 255 15.59 -14.08 -2.24
CA ARG A 255 16.74 -13.39 -2.86
C ARG A 255 17.31 -12.28 -1.97
N SER A 256 16.43 -11.55 -1.28
CA SER A 256 16.85 -10.38 -0.50
C SER A 256 17.28 -10.75 0.92
N PHE A 257 16.55 -11.64 1.58
CA PHE A 257 16.76 -11.98 2.99
C PHE A 257 17.36 -13.38 3.22
N GLY A 258 17.56 -14.16 2.13
CA GLY A 258 17.98 -15.56 2.25
C GLY A 258 16.87 -16.52 2.68
N GLY A 259 15.67 -16.02 2.93
CA GLY A 259 14.47 -16.73 3.39
C GLY A 259 13.28 -15.77 3.51
N MET A 260 12.23 -16.22 4.18
CA MET A 260 11.14 -15.33 4.55
C MET A 260 11.55 -14.44 5.72
N SER A 261 11.05 -13.20 5.76
CA SER A 261 11.27 -12.32 6.91
C SER A 261 10.78 -12.98 8.21
N ASP A 262 11.53 -12.79 9.30
CA ASP A 262 11.15 -13.17 10.66
C ASP A 262 9.84 -12.49 11.11
N LYS A 263 9.50 -11.33 10.54
CA LYS A 263 8.24 -10.64 10.79
C LYS A 263 7.02 -11.36 10.20
N LEU A 264 7.24 -12.28 9.28
CA LEU A 264 6.18 -13.10 8.68
C LEU A 264 5.99 -14.45 9.39
N VAL A 265 6.50 -14.61 10.63
CA VAL A 265 6.43 -15.86 11.40
C VAL A 265 4.99 -16.38 11.58
N ASP A 266 4.01 -15.50 11.73
CA ASP A 266 2.59 -15.86 11.83
C ASP A 266 2.08 -16.62 10.59
N TYR A 267 2.59 -16.27 9.43
CA TYR A 267 2.27 -16.93 8.17
C TYR A 267 3.15 -18.17 7.93
N THR A 268 4.46 -18.05 8.11
CA THR A 268 5.40 -19.13 7.82
C THR A 268 5.25 -20.32 8.77
N SER A 269 4.96 -20.09 10.05
CA SER A 269 4.69 -21.15 11.04
C SER A 269 3.43 -21.96 10.72
N ARG A 270 2.50 -21.41 9.95
CA ARG A 270 1.28 -22.08 9.47
C ARG A 270 1.41 -22.65 8.06
N GLY A 271 2.61 -22.62 7.47
CA GLY A 271 2.88 -23.17 6.16
C GLY A 271 2.23 -22.39 5.01
N ILE A 272 1.93 -21.10 5.17
CA ILE A 272 1.26 -20.30 4.13
C ILE A 272 2.09 -20.25 2.85
N GLU A 273 3.43 -20.21 2.93
CA GLU A 273 4.31 -20.24 1.77
C GLU A 273 4.04 -21.45 0.85
N GLN A 274 3.90 -22.65 1.44
CA GLN A 274 3.59 -23.89 0.70
C GLN A 274 2.12 -23.87 0.22
N LEU A 275 1.22 -23.35 1.05
CA LEU A 275 -0.21 -23.27 0.73
C LEU A 275 -0.47 -22.35 -0.48
N LEU A 276 0.22 -21.23 -0.61
CA LEU A 276 0.08 -20.30 -1.75
C LEU A 276 0.40 -20.98 -3.09
N GLY A 277 1.32 -21.95 -3.12
CA GLY A 277 1.64 -22.74 -4.31
C GLY A 277 0.56 -23.77 -4.72
N SER A 278 -0.42 -24.06 -3.85
CA SER A 278 -1.51 -25.01 -4.11
C SER A 278 -2.60 -24.39 -5.01
N PRO A 279 -3.49 -25.19 -5.63
CA PRO A 279 -4.64 -24.66 -6.36
C PRO A 279 -5.52 -23.74 -5.51
N ARG A 280 -5.82 -24.11 -4.26
CA ARG A 280 -6.58 -23.27 -3.33
C ARG A 280 -5.82 -22.02 -2.89
N GLY A 281 -4.49 -22.11 -2.75
CA GLY A 281 -3.66 -20.95 -2.48
C GLY A 281 -3.69 -19.91 -3.61
N ARG A 282 -3.68 -20.35 -4.86
CA ARG A 282 -3.86 -19.45 -6.01
C ARG A 282 -5.26 -18.81 -6.04
N GLU A 283 -6.31 -19.53 -5.63
CA GLU A 283 -7.65 -18.93 -5.44
C GLU A 283 -7.65 -17.89 -4.32
N LEU A 284 -6.95 -18.18 -3.20
CA LEU A 284 -6.78 -17.21 -2.11
C LEU A 284 -6.10 -15.94 -2.59
N VAL A 285 -4.98 -16.03 -3.32
CA VAL A 285 -4.29 -14.87 -3.90
C VAL A 285 -5.25 -14.02 -4.74
N LYS A 286 -6.06 -14.65 -5.61
CA LYS A 286 -7.05 -13.93 -6.42
C LYS A 286 -8.10 -13.18 -5.59
N LEU A 287 -8.36 -13.64 -4.37
CA LEU A 287 -9.34 -13.01 -3.47
C LEU A 287 -8.74 -11.87 -2.64
N VAL A 288 -7.49 -12.03 -2.18
CA VAL A 288 -6.94 -11.13 -1.16
C VAL A 288 -5.84 -10.21 -1.67
N ASP A 289 -5.16 -10.55 -2.78
CA ASP A 289 -4.13 -9.70 -3.34
C ASP A 289 -4.76 -8.50 -4.10
N PRO A 290 -4.54 -7.25 -3.68
CA PRO A 290 -5.04 -6.09 -4.38
C PRO A 290 -4.57 -6.01 -5.84
N PHE A 291 -3.44 -6.61 -6.17
CA PHE A 291 -2.94 -6.67 -7.55
C PHE A 291 -3.89 -7.42 -8.49
N SER A 292 -4.67 -8.37 -7.96
CA SER A 292 -5.72 -9.06 -8.73
C SER A 292 -6.85 -8.13 -9.18
N TYR A 293 -6.99 -6.97 -8.55
CA TYR A 293 -8.01 -5.95 -8.80
C TYR A 293 -7.47 -4.68 -9.43
N ARG A 294 -6.20 -4.67 -9.88
CA ARG A 294 -5.53 -3.45 -10.38
C ARG A 294 -6.30 -2.71 -11.47
N ASP A 295 -7.01 -3.45 -12.34
CA ASP A 295 -7.84 -2.88 -13.40
C ASP A 295 -9.05 -2.07 -12.86
N ARG A 296 -9.39 -2.24 -11.58
CA ARG A 296 -10.46 -1.52 -10.88
C ARG A 296 -9.93 -0.41 -9.99
N ILE A 297 -8.65 -0.46 -9.63
CA ILE A 297 -8.01 0.51 -8.74
C ILE A 297 -7.37 1.60 -9.59
N VAL A 298 -8.20 2.38 -10.26
CA VAL A 298 -7.77 3.45 -11.18
C VAL A 298 -7.62 4.82 -10.49
N GLN A 299 -8.05 4.94 -9.24
CA GLN A 299 -7.98 6.18 -8.47
C GLN A 299 -6.54 6.63 -8.25
N PRO A 300 -6.29 7.95 -8.07
CA PRO A 300 -5.00 8.47 -7.64
C PRO A 300 -4.52 7.80 -6.35
N LYS A 301 -3.23 7.44 -6.29
CA LYS A 301 -2.65 6.71 -5.16
C LYS A 301 -1.24 7.16 -4.82
N ILE A 302 -0.94 7.31 -3.52
CA ILE A 302 0.42 7.53 -3.01
C ILE A 302 0.80 6.36 -2.12
N LEU A 303 1.83 5.62 -2.48
CA LEU A 303 2.36 4.52 -1.68
C LEU A 303 3.35 5.08 -0.65
N ALA A 304 3.01 4.98 0.64
CA ALA A 304 3.87 5.45 1.74
C ALA A 304 4.68 4.30 2.31
N LEU A 305 6.01 4.30 2.13
CA LEU A 305 6.88 3.16 2.41
C LEU A 305 8.10 3.58 3.24
N GLY A 306 8.65 2.64 4.01
CA GLY A 306 9.92 2.82 4.72
C GLY A 306 11.06 2.10 4.01
N THR A 307 12.25 2.71 3.93
CA THR A 307 13.41 2.06 3.28
C THR A 307 13.97 0.88 4.06
N ASN A 308 13.67 0.79 5.35
CA ASN A 308 14.16 -0.23 6.26
C ASN A 308 13.04 -1.11 6.81
N ASP A 309 11.94 -1.25 6.05
CA ASP A 309 10.80 -2.06 6.49
C ASP A 309 11.22 -3.51 6.72
N PRO A 310 11.00 -4.07 7.93
CA PRO A 310 11.42 -5.42 8.23
C PRO A 310 10.53 -6.50 7.59
N TYR A 311 9.36 -6.16 7.09
CA TYR A 311 8.43 -7.11 6.43
C TYR A 311 8.76 -7.32 4.96
N TRP A 312 9.14 -6.24 4.25
CA TRP A 312 9.21 -6.23 2.80
C TRP A 312 10.62 -5.91 2.32
N PRO A 313 11.14 -6.66 1.31
CA PRO A 313 12.38 -6.26 0.66
C PRO A 313 12.27 -4.87 0.03
N LEU A 314 13.34 -4.11 0.05
CA LEU A 314 13.41 -2.74 -0.48
C LEU A 314 12.91 -2.60 -1.93
N GLU A 315 13.06 -3.65 -2.73
CA GLU A 315 12.67 -3.70 -4.15
C GLU A 315 11.22 -4.17 -4.38
N ALA A 316 10.44 -4.41 -3.31
CA ALA A 316 9.12 -5.01 -3.41
C ALA A 316 8.15 -4.18 -4.28
N CYS A 317 8.16 -2.86 -4.13
CA CYS A 317 7.39 -1.94 -4.96
C CYS A 317 7.67 -2.10 -6.46
N GLY A 318 8.90 -2.46 -6.84
CA GLY A 318 9.29 -2.72 -8.21
C GLY A 318 8.57 -3.90 -8.87
N LEU A 319 8.00 -4.83 -8.09
CA LEU A 319 7.23 -5.96 -8.62
C LEU A 319 5.91 -5.53 -9.27
N TYR A 320 5.32 -4.42 -8.86
CA TYR A 320 3.96 -4.07 -9.25
C TYR A 320 3.75 -2.61 -9.65
N TYR A 321 4.57 -1.66 -9.19
CA TYR A 321 4.35 -0.22 -9.38
C TYR A 321 4.12 0.18 -10.84
N GLY A 322 4.95 -0.32 -11.77
CA GLY A 322 4.83 -0.03 -13.21
C GLY A 322 3.57 -0.61 -13.88
N ARG A 323 2.85 -1.51 -13.17
CA ARG A 323 1.65 -2.21 -13.66
C ARG A 323 0.36 -1.76 -12.96
N LEU A 324 0.45 -0.77 -12.07
CA LEU A 324 -0.72 -0.14 -11.47
C LEU A 324 -1.38 0.80 -12.47
N GLU A 325 -2.70 0.80 -12.52
CA GLU A 325 -3.49 1.70 -13.35
C GLU A 325 -3.72 3.05 -12.66
N GLY A 326 -3.92 4.11 -13.46
CA GLY A 326 -4.20 5.46 -13.01
C GLY A 326 -2.99 6.20 -12.40
N PRO A 327 -3.21 7.45 -11.93
CA PRO A 327 -2.16 8.28 -11.35
C PRO A 327 -1.58 7.64 -10.09
N ARG A 328 -0.25 7.61 -9.99
CA ARG A 328 0.43 6.95 -8.88
C ARG A 328 1.74 7.64 -8.52
N TRP A 329 1.99 7.72 -7.23
CA TRP A 329 3.21 8.24 -6.64
C TRP A 329 3.71 7.28 -5.58
N VAL A 330 4.97 7.40 -5.24
CA VAL A 330 5.59 6.70 -4.12
C VAL A 330 6.31 7.69 -3.22
N SER A 331 6.31 7.42 -1.93
CA SER A 331 6.98 8.19 -0.92
C SER A 331 7.71 7.25 0.04
N TYR A 332 9.00 7.07 -0.19
CA TYR A 332 9.87 6.35 0.74
C TYR A 332 10.39 7.28 1.83
N VAL A 333 10.35 6.81 3.07
CA VAL A 333 10.97 7.50 4.21
C VAL A 333 12.29 6.83 4.53
N PRO A 334 13.43 7.49 4.28
CA PRO A 334 14.75 6.91 4.55
C PRO A 334 15.01 6.67 6.03
N ASN A 335 15.73 5.58 6.36
CA ASN A 335 16.07 5.14 7.72
C ASN A 335 14.86 4.83 8.60
N VAL A 336 13.71 4.56 8.02
CA VAL A 336 12.48 4.24 8.76
C VAL A 336 12.00 2.84 8.34
N GLY A 337 11.59 2.05 9.33
CA GLY A 337 11.02 0.71 9.14
C GLY A 337 9.50 0.76 8.95
N HIS A 338 8.80 -0.14 9.65
CA HIS A 338 7.35 -0.33 9.51
C HIS A 338 6.49 0.74 10.21
N GLY A 339 7.07 1.62 11.00
CA GLY A 339 6.39 2.71 11.70
C GLY A 339 6.74 4.07 11.09
N LEU A 340 6.01 4.52 10.08
CA LEU A 340 6.23 5.85 9.47
C LEU A 340 5.87 6.98 10.44
N PRO A 341 6.55 8.13 10.39
CA PRO A 341 6.16 9.31 11.13
C PRO A 341 4.73 9.74 10.77
N ALA A 342 3.92 10.00 11.79
CA ALA A 342 2.51 10.36 11.61
C ALA A 342 2.34 11.65 10.77
N GLU A 343 3.22 12.63 10.97
CA GLU A 343 3.26 13.88 10.20
C GLU A 343 3.50 13.63 8.71
N HIS A 344 4.41 12.70 8.38
CA HIS A 344 4.68 12.33 6.98
C HIS A 344 3.45 11.73 6.32
N VAL A 345 2.84 10.71 6.93
CA VAL A 345 1.62 10.08 6.40
C VAL A 345 0.48 11.10 6.35
N GLY A 346 0.33 11.93 7.38
CA GLY A 346 -0.65 13.02 7.42
C GLY A 346 -0.50 14.00 6.27
N GLY A 347 0.73 14.38 5.92
CA GLY A 347 1.04 15.25 4.78
C GLY A 347 0.62 14.63 3.45
N LEU A 348 0.89 13.33 3.24
CA LEU A 348 0.45 12.61 2.05
C LEU A 348 -1.07 12.52 1.95
N VAL A 349 -1.74 12.23 3.06
CA VAL A 349 -3.22 12.14 3.13
C VAL A 349 -3.87 13.49 2.88
N ALA A 350 -3.36 14.57 3.50
CA ALA A 350 -3.86 15.93 3.28
C ALA A 350 -3.69 16.36 1.82
N ALA A 351 -2.52 16.10 1.23
CA ALA A 351 -2.25 16.41 -0.18
C ALA A 351 -3.15 15.61 -1.14
N MET A 352 -3.35 14.31 -0.89
CA MET A 352 -4.29 13.49 -1.66
C MET A 352 -5.74 13.98 -1.49
N GLY A 353 -6.13 14.41 -0.28
CA GLY A 353 -7.44 14.98 -0.02
C GLY A 353 -7.69 16.23 -0.84
N ARG A 354 -6.76 17.19 -0.84
CA ARG A 354 -6.84 18.42 -1.64
C ARG A 354 -6.83 18.15 -3.14
N HIS A 355 -6.08 17.14 -3.57
CA HIS A 355 -6.10 16.67 -4.96
C HIS A 355 -7.47 16.11 -5.35
N ALA A 356 -8.04 15.22 -4.53
CA ALA A 356 -9.36 14.64 -4.76
C ALA A 356 -10.50 15.68 -4.72
N ALA A 357 -10.34 16.73 -3.91
CA ALA A 357 -11.26 17.88 -3.85
C ALA A 357 -11.09 18.86 -5.02
N GLY A 358 -10.10 18.67 -5.90
CA GLY A 358 -9.80 19.59 -6.99
C GLY A 358 -9.20 20.93 -6.56
N VAL A 359 -8.78 21.07 -5.30
CA VAL A 359 -8.19 22.30 -4.72
C VAL A 359 -6.73 22.45 -5.18
N GLU A 360 -5.98 21.37 -5.18
CA GLU A 360 -4.59 21.32 -5.61
C GLU A 360 -4.33 20.06 -6.42
N ARG A 361 -3.43 20.14 -7.40
CA ARG A 361 -2.93 18.94 -8.08
C ARG A 361 -1.71 18.39 -7.34
N LEU A 362 -1.54 17.06 -7.35
CA LEU A 362 -0.30 16.45 -6.95
C LEU A 362 0.77 16.70 -8.04
N PRO A 363 2.04 16.92 -7.65
CA PRO A 363 3.13 17.15 -8.60
C PRO A 363 3.32 15.96 -9.53
N GLU A 364 3.45 16.22 -10.83
CA GLU A 364 3.74 15.20 -11.82
C GLU A 364 5.23 15.26 -12.18
N PHE A 365 5.91 14.14 -12.09
CA PHE A 365 7.29 13.95 -12.56
C PHE A 365 7.50 12.52 -12.98
N GLU A 366 8.39 12.33 -13.94
CA GLU A 366 8.77 11.01 -14.44
C GLU A 366 10.16 10.65 -13.94
N TRP A 367 10.40 9.36 -13.80
CA TRP A 367 11.70 8.83 -13.48
C TRP A 367 11.95 7.48 -14.16
N SER A 368 13.23 7.22 -14.46
CA SER A 368 13.70 5.96 -15.03
C SER A 368 15.03 5.59 -14.39
N PHE A 369 15.33 4.29 -14.43
CA PHE A 369 16.66 3.77 -14.08
C PHE A 369 17.17 2.96 -15.26
N GLU A 370 18.35 3.32 -15.77
CA GLU A 370 18.97 2.72 -16.94
C GLU A 370 20.37 2.18 -16.59
N SER A 371 20.72 1.04 -17.16
CA SER A 371 22.09 0.51 -17.02
C SER A 371 23.08 1.44 -17.72
N ALA A 372 24.14 1.82 -17.02
CA ALA A 372 25.19 2.69 -17.54
C ALA A 372 26.56 2.23 -17.04
N GLY A 373 27.43 1.80 -17.94
CA GLY A 373 28.70 1.20 -17.56
C GLY A 373 28.48 -0.06 -16.73
N ASP A 374 29.09 -0.11 -15.56
CA ASP A 374 28.92 -1.19 -14.57
C ASP A 374 27.93 -0.85 -13.44
N GLY A 375 27.16 0.23 -13.61
CA GLY A 375 26.16 0.68 -12.63
C GLY A 375 24.79 0.99 -13.25
N VAL A 376 24.09 1.89 -12.60
CA VAL A 376 22.76 2.41 -13.01
C VAL A 376 22.76 3.93 -12.93
N VAL A 377 22.11 4.59 -13.88
CA VAL A 377 21.82 6.03 -13.81
C VAL A 377 20.30 6.21 -13.73
N GLY A 378 19.83 6.82 -12.64
CA GLY A 378 18.48 7.35 -12.53
C GLY A 378 18.38 8.71 -13.20
N ARG A 379 17.27 8.95 -13.91
CA ARG A 379 16.90 10.27 -14.47
C ARG A 379 15.53 10.66 -13.93
N VAL A 380 15.40 11.91 -13.53
CA VAL A 380 14.16 12.43 -12.94
C VAL A 380 13.83 13.76 -13.58
N SER A 381 12.63 13.88 -14.15
CA SER A 381 12.16 15.16 -14.71
C SER A 381 11.81 16.14 -13.58
N ARG A 382 11.98 17.43 -13.84
CA ARG A 382 11.54 18.45 -12.89
C ARG A 382 10.04 18.63 -12.99
N PRO A 383 9.29 18.55 -11.86
CA PRO A 383 7.88 18.92 -11.87
C PRO A 383 7.68 20.42 -12.14
N ALA A 384 6.49 20.77 -12.66
CA ALA A 384 6.12 22.17 -12.85
C ALA A 384 5.96 22.94 -11.53
N GLU A 385 5.59 22.25 -10.45
CA GLU A 385 5.53 22.81 -9.10
C GLU A 385 6.94 23.02 -8.54
N GLU A 386 7.16 24.13 -7.82
CA GLU A 386 8.45 24.43 -7.21
C GLU A 386 8.85 23.36 -6.18
N VAL A 387 10.04 22.81 -6.35
CA VAL A 387 10.64 21.88 -5.42
C VAL A 387 11.45 22.66 -4.40
N GLY A 388 11.04 22.62 -3.13
CA GLY A 388 11.74 23.27 -2.02
C GLY A 388 13.08 22.62 -1.73
N ARG A 389 13.15 21.27 -1.85
CA ARG A 389 14.39 20.50 -1.68
C ARG A 389 14.36 19.23 -2.51
N ALA A 390 15.44 18.97 -3.22
CA ALA A 390 15.72 17.69 -3.84
C ALA A 390 16.91 17.03 -3.15
N ALA A 391 16.82 15.72 -2.84
CA ALA A 391 17.90 14.99 -2.18
C ALA A 391 18.00 13.57 -2.71
N VAL A 392 19.22 13.15 -3.05
CA VAL A 392 19.53 11.74 -3.33
C VAL A 392 19.86 11.05 -2.03
N TRP A 393 19.13 10.00 -1.74
CA TRP A 393 19.41 9.11 -0.62
C TRP A 393 20.11 7.85 -1.11
N ARG A 394 21.22 7.48 -0.47
CA ARG A 394 22.02 6.30 -0.79
C ARG A 394 22.27 5.45 0.45
N ALA A 395 22.32 4.14 0.23
CA ALA A 395 22.73 3.18 1.25
C ALA A 395 23.54 2.06 0.63
N GLU A 396 24.43 1.47 1.42
CA GLU A 396 25.16 0.25 1.07
C GLU A 396 24.84 -0.86 2.08
N SER A 397 24.92 -2.11 1.62
CA SER A 397 24.72 -3.30 2.43
C SER A 397 25.62 -4.43 1.96
N GLY A 398 26.10 -5.26 2.89
CA GLY A 398 26.88 -6.46 2.55
C GLY A 398 26.10 -7.54 1.80
N SER A 399 24.77 -7.44 1.78
CA SER A 399 23.84 -8.33 1.06
C SER A 399 22.70 -7.52 0.48
N ARG A 400 21.74 -8.18 -0.20
CA ARG A 400 20.52 -7.53 -0.73
C ARG A 400 19.52 -7.15 0.37
N ASP A 401 19.87 -7.36 1.64
CA ASP A 401 19.08 -6.99 2.81
C ASP A 401 19.45 -5.59 3.30
N PHE A 402 18.57 -4.62 3.09
CA PHE A 402 18.74 -3.23 3.49
C PHE A 402 18.02 -2.88 4.80
N ARG A 403 17.46 -3.85 5.52
CA ARG A 403 16.69 -3.59 6.75
C ARG A 403 17.49 -2.84 7.83
N THR A 404 18.80 -3.02 7.87
CA THR A 404 19.70 -2.37 8.82
C THR A 404 20.64 -1.34 8.17
N ALA A 405 20.49 -1.13 6.86
CA ALA A 405 21.32 -0.19 6.14
C ALA A 405 21.07 1.25 6.59
N ARG A 406 22.12 2.07 6.60
CA ARG A 406 22.02 3.48 6.91
C ARG A 406 21.98 4.31 5.63
N TRP A 407 20.91 5.06 5.44
CA TRP A 407 20.74 5.96 4.32
C TRP A 407 21.32 7.33 4.63
N THR A 408 22.06 7.88 3.68
CA THR A 408 22.65 9.23 3.73
C THR A 408 22.15 10.07 2.56
N ALA A 409 21.89 11.35 2.84
CA ALA A 409 21.43 12.29 1.82
C ALA A 409 22.60 13.06 1.21
N SER A 410 22.50 13.35 -0.08
CA SER A 410 23.37 14.26 -0.81
C SER A 410 22.55 15.05 -1.83
N GLU A 411 23.10 16.11 -2.38
CA GLU A 411 22.48 16.85 -3.47
C GLU A 411 22.46 16.00 -4.75
N PRO A 412 21.38 16.06 -5.56
CA PRO A 412 21.35 15.42 -6.87
C PRO A 412 22.20 16.17 -7.89
N GLU A 413 22.70 15.46 -8.90
CA GLU A 413 23.37 16.08 -10.02
C GLU A 413 22.34 16.70 -10.99
N PRO A 414 22.54 17.93 -11.48
CA PRO A 414 21.69 18.50 -12.52
C PRO A 414 21.80 17.70 -13.84
N ASP A 415 20.68 17.53 -14.56
CA ASP A 415 20.61 16.90 -15.89
C ASP A 415 19.55 17.59 -16.73
N GLY A 416 19.96 18.56 -17.54
CA GLY A 416 19.03 19.43 -18.27
C GLY A 416 18.19 20.26 -17.32
N ASP A 417 16.87 20.12 -17.41
CA ASP A 417 15.90 20.73 -16.50
C ASP A 417 15.55 19.86 -15.29
N GLY A 418 16.12 18.66 -15.18
CA GLY A 418 15.86 17.69 -14.12
C GLY A 418 17.12 17.32 -13.33
N TRP A 419 17.16 16.07 -12.89
CA TRP A 419 18.23 15.51 -12.08
C TRP A 419 18.65 14.10 -12.53
N ARG A 420 19.92 13.78 -12.28
CA ARG A 420 20.44 12.41 -12.42
C ARG A 420 20.95 11.86 -11.10
N LEU A 421 20.85 10.54 -10.96
CA LEU A 421 21.34 9.77 -9.84
C LEU A 421 22.29 8.69 -10.35
N PRO A 422 23.58 8.93 -10.46
CA PRO A 422 24.51 7.84 -10.74
C PRO A 422 24.60 6.93 -9.50
N LEU A 423 24.49 5.61 -9.73
CA LEU A 423 24.65 4.57 -8.74
C LEU A 423 25.63 3.55 -9.28
N GLU A 424 26.87 3.67 -8.83
CA GLU A 424 27.97 2.78 -9.21
C GLU A 424 27.78 1.41 -8.54
N ARG A 425 28.25 0.39 -9.21
CA ARG A 425 28.32 -0.96 -8.65
C ARG A 425 29.39 -1.00 -7.56
N PRO A 426 29.07 -1.39 -6.33
CA PRO A 426 30.09 -1.52 -5.29
C PRO A 426 31.02 -2.71 -5.59
N ALA A 427 32.27 -2.64 -5.15
CA ALA A 427 33.24 -3.74 -5.29
C ALA A 427 32.77 -5.02 -4.58
N THR A 428 32.04 -4.88 -3.50
CA THR A 428 31.42 -5.97 -2.74
C THR A 428 30.05 -5.53 -2.21
N GLY A 429 29.12 -6.49 -2.02
CA GLY A 429 27.80 -6.17 -1.50
C GLY A 429 26.88 -5.47 -2.50
N PHE A 430 25.99 -4.65 -2.01
CA PHE A 430 24.94 -3.96 -2.77
C PHE A 430 24.88 -2.49 -2.41
N ALA A 431 24.51 -1.67 -3.39
CA ALA A 431 24.20 -0.26 -3.19
C ALA A 431 22.77 0.03 -3.66
N ALA A 432 22.12 0.96 -2.99
CA ALA A 432 20.78 1.42 -3.32
C ALA A 432 20.67 2.94 -3.34
N ALA A 433 19.81 3.49 -4.21
CA ALA A 433 19.55 4.92 -4.25
C ALA A 433 18.10 5.23 -4.64
N LEU A 434 17.61 6.37 -4.16
CA LEU A 434 16.38 7.02 -4.56
C LEU A 434 16.56 8.54 -4.54
N LEU A 435 15.70 9.28 -5.26
CA LEU A 435 15.61 10.72 -5.17
C LEU A 435 14.32 11.10 -4.44
N ALA A 436 14.42 11.99 -3.45
CA ALA A 436 13.30 12.57 -2.74
C ALA A 436 13.11 14.04 -3.15
N LEU A 437 11.87 14.43 -3.41
CA LEU A 437 11.43 15.78 -3.73
C LEU A 437 10.50 16.24 -2.61
N GLU A 438 10.91 17.29 -1.91
CA GLU A 438 10.12 17.95 -0.86
C GLU A 438 9.48 19.22 -1.42
N PHE A 439 8.17 19.29 -1.31
CA PHE A 439 7.36 20.41 -1.75
C PHE A 439 6.94 21.24 -0.53
N ALA A 440 7.12 22.57 -0.62
CA ALA A 440 6.90 23.50 0.49
C ALA A 440 5.39 23.72 0.79
N ARG A 441 4.63 22.63 0.93
CA ARG A 441 3.21 22.69 1.28
C ARG A 441 3.01 22.92 2.77
N ARG A 442 1.95 23.60 3.14
CA ARG A 442 1.63 23.98 4.51
C ARG A 442 0.21 23.53 4.87
N PRO A 443 -0.08 23.22 6.13
CA PRO A 443 0.86 23.15 7.26
C PRO A 443 1.72 21.88 7.29
N LEU A 444 1.38 20.83 6.52
CA LEU A 444 2.10 19.56 6.47
C LEU A 444 2.91 19.46 5.17
N PRO A 445 4.18 19.03 5.23
CA PRO A 445 5.03 18.90 4.05
C PRO A 445 4.54 17.75 3.15
N LEU A 446 4.78 17.86 1.86
CA LEU A 446 4.61 16.80 0.88
C LEU A 446 5.99 16.33 0.43
N VAL A 447 6.32 15.07 0.66
CA VAL A 447 7.53 14.44 0.13
C VAL A 447 7.15 13.29 -0.79
N LEU A 448 7.57 13.37 -2.04
CA LEU A 448 7.42 12.29 -3.03
C LEU A 448 8.79 11.80 -3.45
N THR A 449 8.90 10.54 -3.84
CA THR A 449 10.20 9.97 -4.22
C THR A 449 10.12 9.25 -5.56
N THR A 450 11.28 8.94 -6.13
CA THR A 450 11.37 7.87 -7.13
C THR A 450 11.15 6.52 -6.46
N GLY A 451 10.99 5.47 -7.25
CA GLY A 451 11.29 4.11 -6.78
C GLY A 451 12.76 3.98 -6.38
N VAL A 452 13.15 2.81 -5.88
CA VAL A 452 14.52 2.53 -5.46
C VAL A 452 15.26 1.77 -6.56
N ALA A 453 16.45 2.25 -6.91
CA ALA A 453 17.43 1.47 -7.68
C ALA A 453 18.30 0.65 -6.74
N VAL A 454 18.59 -0.61 -7.08
CA VAL A 454 19.52 -1.47 -6.36
C VAL A 454 20.52 -2.07 -7.35
N VAL A 455 21.81 -1.95 -7.07
CA VAL A 455 22.90 -2.58 -7.83
C VAL A 455 23.70 -3.49 -6.90
N GLY A 456 24.19 -4.59 -7.43
CA GLY A 456 24.96 -5.59 -6.71
C GLY A 456 26.06 -6.20 -7.57
N PRO A 457 26.73 -7.23 -7.10
CA PRO A 457 27.80 -7.91 -7.84
C PRO A 457 27.34 -8.35 -9.22
N ALA A 458 28.27 -8.41 -10.17
CA ALA A 458 28.03 -8.84 -11.55
C ALA A 458 27.59 -10.32 -11.63
#